data_0efa2ec1d67b6780865d5e6b2f902ca8
#
_entry.id   0efa2ec1d67b6780865d5e6b2f902ca8
#
_cell.length_a   1.000
_cell.length_b   1.000
_cell.length_c   1.000
_cell.angle_alpha   90.00
_cell.angle_beta   90.00
_cell.angle_gamma   90.00
#
_symmetry.space_group_name_H-M   'P 1'
#
loop_
_entity.id
_entity.type
_entity.pdbx_description
1 polymer ?
#
loop_
_entity_poly.entity_id
_entity_poly.type
_entity_poly.pdbx_seq_one_letter_code
_entity_poly.pdbx_strand_id
1 'polypeptide(L)'
;EEPLDYRFNSKDRMMGISWYQSASLFSGNRLTAGIDYMQFGGEAWNRFIADKHKEGISDKSENEIAGYLDFRQAIGSYLTMDAGLRIDHHTVTGTEWIPQVGLSVQLPQDASLKAMASKGFRNPTIRELYMFRPANPDLLPERLWNYELSYSQRLLKGTFYYGVNLFYINGDNMIQTIRTDGRPLNVNTGKVENWGAEADIAYHIHPMWRLTANYSWLHMEHPLIAAPEHKLYTGIDFTQKKWSFSTGIQYVTGLYTAVDPQEKKENFLLWNLRGSYRILLYCRPVCKRGESAGTTL
;
A
#
# COMPACT_ATOMS: atom_id res chain seq x y z
N GLU A 1 2.33 16.57 31.48
CA GLU A 1 0.99 16.75 30.85
C GLU A 1 -0.07 16.48 31.92
N GLU A 2 -1.03 17.39 32.10
CA GLU A 2 -2.16 17.12 32.96
C GLU A 2 -3.05 16.04 32.35
N PRO A 3 -3.58 15.08 33.14
CA PRO A 3 -4.46 14.07 32.63
C PRO A 3 -5.73 14.71 32.07
N LEU A 4 -6.16 14.26 30.89
CA LEU A 4 -7.42 14.71 30.30
C LEU A 4 -8.59 14.37 31.22
N ASP A 5 -9.49 15.32 31.41
CA ASP A 5 -10.71 15.19 32.25
C ASP A 5 -11.84 14.44 31.54
N TYR A 6 -11.62 13.99 30.29
CA TYR A 6 -12.59 13.25 29.48
C TYR A 6 -11.97 12.02 28.79
N ARG A 7 -12.85 11.11 28.39
CA ARG A 7 -12.53 9.98 27.48
C ARG A 7 -13.17 10.22 26.14
N PHE A 8 -12.35 10.12 25.08
CA PHE A 8 -12.86 10.10 23.71
C PHE A 8 -13.52 8.74 23.43
N ASN A 9 -14.68 8.78 22.74
CA ASN A 9 -15.42 7.61 22.30
C ASN A 9 -15.85 7.80 20.86
N SER A 10 -15.87 6.72 20.07
CA SER A 10 -16.46 6.71 18.72
C SER A 10 -17.24 5.44 18.48
N LYS A 11 -18.19 5.52 17.55
CA LYS A 11 -18.95 4.37 17.04
C LYS A 11 -19.06 4.52 15.54
N ASP A 12 -18.40 3.64 14.81
CA ASP A 12 -18.34 3.66 13.36
C ASP A 12 -19.36 2.69 12.75
N ARG A 13 -19.87 3.05 11.58
CA ARG A 13 -20.82 2.26 10.80
C ARG A 13 -20.33 2.21 9.36
N MET A 14 -20.36 1.02 8.74
CA MET A 14 -20.05 0.84 7.34
C MET A 14 -20.96 -0.22 6.74
N MET A 15 -21.49 0.06 5.55
CA MET A 15 -22.25 -0.87 4.74
C MET A 15 -21.83 -0.69 3.27
N GLY A 16 -21.67 -1.79 2.53
CA GLY A 16 -21.32 -1.73 1.14
C GLY A 16 -21.93 -2.86 0.33
N ILE A 17 -22.17 -2.58 -0.95
CA ILE A 17 -22.64 -3.55 -1.96
C ILE A 17 -21.75 -3.37 -3.19
N SER A 18 -21.21 -4.47 -3.70
CA SER A 18 -20.46 -4.53 -4.94
C SER A 18 -21.09 -5.56 -5.86
N TRP A 19 -21.25 -5.20 -7.13
CA TRP A 19 -21.68 -6.12 -8.18
C TRP A 19 -20.83 -5.93 -9.42
N TYR A 20 -20.36 -7.03 -10.00
CA TYR A 20 -19.64 -6.98 -11.26
C TYR A 20 -19.94 -8.17 -12.15
N GLN A 21 -19.74 -8.00 -13.43
CA GLN A 21 -19.86 -9.01 -14.45
C GLN A 21 -18.61 -9.01 -15.33
N SER A 22 -18.08 -10.20 -15.62
CA SER A 22 -16.99 -10.40 -16.58
C SER A 22 -17.48 -11.22 -17.75
N ALA A 23 -17.07 -10.83 -18.95
CA ALA A 23 -17.37 -11.53 -20.20
C ALA A 23 -16.14 -11.58 -21.11
N SER A 24 -16.06 -12.60 -21.96
CA SER A 24 -15.12 -12.68 -23.06
C SER A 24 -15.92 -12.48 -24.35
N LEU A 25 -15.73 -11.34 -25.02
CA LEU A 25 -16.49 -10.97 -26.22
C LEU A 25 -15.89 -11.59 -27.49
N PHE A 26 -14.57 -11.77 -27.51
CA PHE A 26 -13.81 -12.40 -28.59
C PHE A 26 -12.52 -13.01 -28.07
N SER A 27 -11.76 -13.69 -28.93
CA SER A 27 -10.55 -14.42 -28.52
C SER A 27 -9.50 -13.51 -27.88
N GLY A 28 -8.98 -13.91 -26.74
CA GLY A 28 -7.98 -13.18 -25.95
C GLY A 28 -8.54 -11.97 -25.19
N ASN A 29 -9.83 -11.69 -25.30
CA ASN A 29 -10.49 -10.56 -24.65
C ASN A 29 -11.08 -10.95 -23.28
N ARG A 30 -11.05 -10.02 -22.35
CA ARG A 30 -11.84 -10.03 -21.13
C ARG A 30 -12.30 -8.61 -20.82
N LEU A 31 -13.60 -8.45 -20.74
CA LEU A 31 -14.25 -7.21 -20.32
C LEU A 31 -14.88 -7.44 -18.95
N THR A 32 -14.61 -6.54 -18.01
CA THR A 32 -15.25 -6.53 -16.68
C THR A 32 -15.88 -5.18 -16.46
N ALA A 33 -17.17 -5.16 -16.11
CA ALA A 33 -17.89 -3.97 -15.72
C ALA A 33 -18.50 -4.18 -14.34
N GLY A 34 -18.52 -3.15 -13.51
CA GLY A 34 -19.10 -3.24 -12.18
C GLY A 34 -19.52 -1.92 -11.59
N ILE A 35 -20.29 -2.02 -10.52
CA ILE A 35 -20.75 -0.90 -9.70
C ILE A 35 -20.51 -1.22 -8.24
N ASP A 36 -20.09 -0.20 -7.48
CA ASP A 36 -19.92 -0.27 -6.04
C ASP A 36 -20.76 0.82 -5.38
N TYR A 37 -21.35 0.50 -4.26
CA TYR A 37 -21.98 1.47 -3.37
C TYR A 37 -21.45 1.25 -1.97
N MET A 38 -21.04 2.31 -1.30
CA MET A 38 -20.56 2.28 0.06
C MET A 38 -21.20 3.43 0.87
N GLN A 39 -21.69 3.10 2.03
CA GLN A 39 -22.11 4.06 3.04
C GLN A 39 -21.23 3.87 4.26
N PHE A 40 -20.67 4.94 4.75
CA PHE A 40 -19.88 4.95 5.97
C PHE A 40 -20.21 6.19 6.79
N GLY A 41 -20.02 6.06 8.08
CA GLY A 41 -20.35 7.12 9.00
C GLY A 41 -20.04 6.73 10.42
N GLY A 42 -20.25 7.64 11.31
CA GLY A 42 -20.04 7.40 12.72
C GLY A 42 -20.35 8.61 13.57
N GLU A 43 -20.50 8.35 14.85
CA GLU A 43 -20.60 9.38 15.88
C GLU A 43 -19.34 9.38 16.76
N ALA A 44 -18.90 10.56 17.16
CA ALA A 44 -17.79 10.74 18.09
C ALA A 44 -18.19 11.71 19.20
N TRP A 45 -17.75 11.44 20.41
CA TRP A 45 -18.06 12.26 21.58
C TRP A 45 -17.00 12.14 22.67
N ASN A 46 -16.87 13.19 23.47
CA ASN A 46 -16.15 13.16 24.73
C ASN A 46 -17.10 12.79 25.87
N ARG A 47 -16.65 11.93 26.76
CA ARG A 47 -17.35 11.62 28.00
C ARG A 47 -16.49 12.07 29.16
N PHE A 48 -16.94 13.09 29.87
CA PHE A 48 -16.25 13.64 31.02
C PHE A 48 -16.19 12.63 32.19
N ILE A 49 -15.09 12.62 32.93
CA ILE A 49 -14.86 11.63 34.00
C ILE A 49 -15.65 12.00 35.25
N ALA A 50 -15.72 13.29 35.57
CA ALA A 50 -16.31 13.79 36.80
C ALA A 50 -17.84 13.59 36.87
N ASP A 51 -18.56 14.07 35.87
CA ASP A 51 -20.03 14.09 35.84
C ASP A 51 -20.64 13.14 34.81
N LYS A 52 -19.80 12.41 34.06
CA LYS A 52 -20.19 11.51 32.97
C LYS A 52 -20.96 12.20 31.83
N HIS A 53 -20.91 13.53 31.77
CA HIS A 53 -21.51 14.31 30.69
C HIS A 53 -20.96 13.87 29.33
N LYS A 54 -21.83 13.81 28.30
CA LYS A 54 -21.49 13.49 26.90
C LYS A 54 -21.52 14.77 26.09
N GLU A 55 -20.38 15.16 25.54
CA GLU A 55 -20.26 16.24 24.56
C GLU A 55 -20.04 15.64 23.17
N GLY A 56 -20.97 15.87 22.24
CA GLY A 56 -20.87 15.42 20.85
C GLY A 56 -19.82 16.20 20.08
N ILE A 57 -18.97 15.48 19.34
CA ILE A 57 -17.97 16.07 18.45
C ILE A 57 -18.45 16.05 17.01
N SER A 58 -18.92 14.90 16.53
CA SER A 58 -19.40 14.70 15.17
C SER A 58 -20.39 13.54 15.12
N ASP A 59 -21.43 13.68 14.29
CA ASP A 59 -22.33 12.59 13.86
C ASP A 59 -22.56 12.82 12.35
N LYS A 60 -21.87 12.05 11.51
CA LYS A 60 -21.86 12.20 10.06
C LYS A 60 -22.01 10.86 9.37
N SER A 61 -22.63 10.91 8.19
CA SER A 61 -22.73 9.78 7.28
C SER A 61 -22.49 10.26 5.86
N GLU A 62 -21.73 9.51 5.10
CA GLU A 62 -21.31 9.81 3.74
C GLU A 62 -21.56 8.61 2.85
N ASN A 63 -21.75 8.85 1.57
CA ASN A 63 -22.01 7.81 0.58
C ASN A 63 -21.00 7.95 -0.56
N GLU A 64 -20.62 6.82 -1.09
CA GLU A 64 -19.78 6.69 -2.27
C GLU A 64 -20.44 5.73 -3.24
N ILE A 65 -20.53 6.11 -4.50
CA ILE A 65 -20.99 5.27 -5.60
C ILE A 65 -19.97 5.31 -6.71
N ALA A 66 -19.62 4.15 -7.24
CA ALA A 66 -18.68 4.04 -8.34
C ALA A 66 -19.16 3.10 -9.44
N GLY A 67 -18.80 3.42 -10.67
CA GLY A 67 -18.91 2.54 -11.81
C GLY A 67 -17.55 2.35 -12.45
N TYR A 68 -17.26 1.13 -12.94
CA TYR A 68 -15.98 0.85 -13.57
C TYR A 68 -16.09 -0.10 -14.76
N LEU A 69 -15.14 0.04 -15.66
CA LEU A 69 -14.96 -0.81 -16.83
C LEU A 69 -13.48 -1.12 -16.98
N ASP A 70 -13.15 -2.41 -17.06
CA ASP A 70 -11.81 -2.93 -17.33
C ASP A 70 -11.82 -3.76 -18.61
N PHE A 71 -10.94 -3.43 -19.51
CA PHE A 71 -10.74 -4.11 -20.78
C PHE A 71 -9.34 -4.70 -20.83
N ARG A 72 -9.26 -6.01 -21.03
CA ARG A 72 -8.02 -6.72 -21.23
C ARG A 72 -8.04 -7.42 -22.57
N GLN A 73 -6.95 -7.31 -23.35
CA GLN A 73 -6.75 -7.97 -24.62
C GLN A 73 -5.39 -8.66 -24.65
N ALA A 74 -5.39 -9.97 -24.82
CA ALA A 74 -4.21 -10.73 -25.20
C ALA A 74 -4.15 -10.87 -26.72
N ILE A 75 -2.99 -10.60 -27.30
CA ILE A 75 -2.69 -10.71 -28.73
C ILE A 75 -1.59 -11.75 -28.90
N GLY A 76 -2.00 -12.93 -29.35
CA GLY A 76 -1.13 -14.10 -29.34
C GLY A 76 -0.64 -14.42 -27.94
N SER A 77 0.58 -14.96 -27.83
CA SER A 77 1.25 -15.27 -26.58
C SER A 77 2.25 -14.19 -26.11
N TYR A 78 2.40 -13.12 -26.88
CA TYR A 78 3.50 -12.16 -26.68
C TYR A 78 3.06 -10.79 -26.17
N LEU A 79 1.81 -10.39 -26.38
CA LEU A 79 1.33 -9.07 -25.99
C LEU A 79 0.03 -9.15 -25.21
N THR A 80 -0.02 -8.44 -24.10
CA THR A 80 -1.27 -8.18 -23.35
C THR A 80 -1.40 -6.69 -23.09
N MET A 81 -2.60 -6.16 -23.39
CA MET A 81 -2.98 -4.77 -23.15
C MET A 81 -4.11 -4.75 -22.13
N ASP A 82 -4.02 -3.87 -21.17
CA ASP A 82 -5.03 -3.61 -20.14
C ASP A 82 -5.40 -2.13 -20.18
N ALA A 83 -6.69 -1.81 -20.13
CA ALA A 83 -7.19 -0.45 -19.98
C ALA A 83 -8.41 -0.45 -19.07
N GLY A 84 -8.43 0.42 -18.11
CA GLY A 84 -9.51 0.54 -17.14
C GLY A 84 -9.87 1.98 -16.86
N LEU A 85 -11.12 2.19 -16.53
CA LEU A 85 -11.64 3.47 -16.08
C LEU A 85 -12.65 3.22 -14.95
N ARG A 86 -12.43 3.85 -13.82
CA ARG A 86 -13.39 3.96 -12.72
C ARG A 86 -13.81 5.42 -12.57
N ILE A 87 -15.11 5.63 -12.39
CA ILE A 87 -15.70 6.92 -12.04
C ILE A 87 -16.29 6.72 -10.66
N ASP A 88 -15.84 7.53 -9.72
CA ASP A 88 -16.24 7.47 -8.32
C ASP A 88 -16.89 8.79 -7.91
N HIS A 89 -18.05 8.74 -7.28
CA HIS A 89 -18.75 9.92 -6.79
C HIS A 89 -18.97 9.79 -5.29
N HIS A 90 -18.39 10.73 -4.55
CA HIS A 90 -18.51 10.84 -3.12
C HIS A 90 -19.34 12.07 -2.73
N THR A 91 -20.23 11.93 -1.74
CA THR A 91 -21.19 12.98 -1.39
C THR A 91 -20.59 14.31 -0.92
N VAL A 92 -19.33 14.29 -0.43
CA VAL A 92 -18.65 15.50 0.05
C VAL A 92 -17.63 16.01 -0.99
N THR A 93 -16.80 15.14 -1.52
CA THR A 93 -15.65 15.53 -2.34
C THR A 93 -15.94 15.56 -3.84
N GLY A 94 -17.15 15.10 -4.27
CA GLY A 94 -17.56 15.11 -5.66
C GLY A 94 -17.07 13.90 -6.45
N THR A 95 -16.74 14.11 -7.74
CA THR A 95 -16.46 13.03 -8.69
C THR A 95 -14.98 12.95 -9.05
N GLU A 96 -14.42 11.75 -8.97
CA GLU A 96 -13.08 11.42 -9.42
C GLU A 96 -13.08 10.43 -10.59
N TRP A 97 -12.19 10.68 -11.54
CA TRP A 97 -11.92 9.81 -12.69
C TRP A 97 -10.59 9.11 -12.48
N ILE A 98 -10.59 7.80 -12.55
CA ILE A 98 -9.48 6.94 -12.16
C ILE A 98 -9.13 6.04 -13.35
N PRO A 99 -8.35 6.55 -14.32
CA PRO A 99 -7.89 5.77 -15.46
C PRO A 99 -6.70 4.90 -15.08
N GLN A 100 -6.57 3.75 -15.77
CA GLN A 100 -5.39 2.91 -15.76
C GLN A 100 -5.12 2.33 -17.14
N VAL A 101 -3.86 2.20 -17.50
CA VAL A 101 -3.43 1.50 -18.71
C VAL A 101 -2.20 0.67 -18.41
N GLY A 102 -2.12 -0.49 -19.02
CA GLY A 102 -1.00 -1.42 -18.87
C GLY A 102 -0.65 -2.12 -20.18
N LEU A 103 0.62 -2.37 -20.40
CA LEU A 103 1.15 -3.13 -21.50
C LEU A 103 2.12 -4.18 -20.95
N SER A 104 1.97 -5.43 -21.39
CA SER A 104 2.89 -6.52 -21.05
C SER A 104 3.32 -7.22 -22.33
N VAL A 105 4.64 -7.25 -22.56
CA VAL A 105 5.26 -7.91 -23.70
C VAL A 105 6.09 -9.09 -23.21
N GLN A 106 5.76 -10.28 -23.70
CA GLN A 106 6.59 -11.48 -23.50
C GLN A 106 7.67 -11.49 -24.58
N LEU A 107 8.91 -11.48 -24.13
CA LEU A 107 10.08 -11.49 -24.98
C LEU A 107 10.68 -12.90 -25.05
N PRO A 108 11.57 -13.18 -26.03
CA PRO A 108 12.31 -14.44 -26.07
C PRO A 108 13.06 -14.72 -24.76
N GLN A 109 13.41 -15.99 -24.53
CA GLN A 109 14.20 -16.45 -23.38
C GLN A 109 13.54 -16.18 -22.02
N ASP A 110 12.21 -16.38 -21.92
CA ASP A 110 11.41 -16.19 -20.70
C ASP A 110 11.58 -14.78 -20.09
N ALA A 111 11.75 -13.77 -20.94
CA ALA A 111 11.80 -12.38 -20.53
C ALA A 111 10.40 -11.71 -20.68
N SER A 112 10.12 -10.75 -19.83
CA SER A 112 8.89 -9.96 -19.86
C SER A 112 9.20 -8.49 -19.59
N LEU A 113 8.62 -7.62 -20.41
CA LEU A 113 8.62 -6.18 -20.21
C LEU A 113 7.19 -5.72 -19.92
N LYS A 114 7.02 -4.92 -18.88
CA LYS A 114 5.70 -4.35 -18.52
C LYS A 114 5.82 -2.85 -18.33
N ALA A 115 4.85 -2.11 -18.81
CA ALA A 115 4.69 -0.69 -18.53
C ALA A 115 3.27 -0.44 -18.03
N MET A 116 3.13 0.41 -17.03
CA MET A 116 1.84 0.78 -16.44
C MET A 116 1.79 2.26 -16.13
N ALA A 117 0.62 2.87 -16.33
CA ALA A 117 0.28 4.17 -15.79
C ALA A 117 -1.11 4.08 -15.17
N SER A 118 -1.25 4.55 -13.93
CA SER A 118 -2.51 4.50 -13.21
C SER A 118 -2.68 5.74 -12.31
N LYS A 119 -3.92 6.21 -12.19
CA LYS A 119 -4.31 7.22 -11.22
C LYS A 119 -4.91 6.53 -10.00
N GLY A 120 -4.48 6.92 -8.80
CA GLY A 120 -5.11 6.59 -7.53
C GLY A 120 -5.69 7.84 -6.89
N PHE A 121 -6.62 7.66 -5.94
CA PHE A 121 -7.15 8.73 -5.12
C PHE A 121 -7.52 8.22 -3.74
N ARG A 122 -7.67 9.13 -2.79
CA ARG A 122 -8.20 8.86 -1.46
C ARG A 122 -9.11 10.02 -1.02
N ASN A 123 -10.36 9.71 -0.70
CA ASN A 123 -11.24 10.68 -0.08
C ASN A 123 -10.76 10.99 1.36
N PRO A 124 -10.90 12.24 1.83
CA PRO A 124 -10.68 12.55 3.24
C PRO A 124 -11.67 11.77 4.10
N THR A 125 -11.19 11.31 5.23
CA THR A 125 -12.03 10.59 6.21
C THR A 125 -12.93 11.56 6.97
N ILE A 126 -14.04 11.07 7.53
CA ILE A 126 -14.94 11.83 8.43
C ILE A 126 -14.12 12.47 9.57
N ARG A 127 -13.09 11.77 10.05
CA ARG A 127 -12.20 12.31 11.07
C ARG A 127 -11.42 13.54 10.59
N GLU A 128 -10.87 13.47 9.39
CA GLU A 128 -10.11 14.58 8.80
C GLU A 128 -10.99 15.78 8.48
N LEU A 129 -12.23 15.56 8.04
CA LEU A 129 -13.19 16.59 7.70
C LEU A 129 -13.77 17.32 8.92
N TYR A 130 -14.13 16.57 10.00
CA TYR A 130 -15.04 17.09 11.02
C TYR A 130 -14.55 16.97 12.47
N MET A 131 -13.54 16.13 12.76
CA MET A 131 -13.20 15.82 14.16
C MET A 131 -12.10 16.71 14.74
N PHE A 132 -11.31 17.38 13.92
CA PHE A 132 -10.38 18.41 14.37
C PHE A 132 -11.11 19.74 14.52
N ARG A 133 -10.68 20.57 15.46
CA ARG A 133 -11.25 21.92 15.63
C ARG A 133 -10.14 22.97 15.46
N PRO A 134 -10.22 23.82 14.40
CA PRO A 134 -11.34 23.97 13.46
C PRO A 134 -11.47 22.78 12.48
N ALA A 135 -12.72 22.44 12.16
CA ALA A 135 -13.01 21.47 11.10
C ALA A 135 -12.76 22.08 9.72
N ASN A 136 -12.38 21.25 8.77
CA ASN A 136 -12.23 21.63 7.36
C ASN A 136 -13.07 20.72 6.47
N PRO A 137 -14.34 21.03 6.25
CA PRO A 137 -15.21 20.24 5.37
C PRO A 137 -14.91 20.42 3.88
N ASP A 138 -14.03 21.38 3.51
CA ASP A 138 -13.67 21.69 2.12
C ASP A 138 -12.42 20.93 1.66
N LEU A 139 -11.98 19.91 2.40
CA LEU A 139 -10.87 19.07 1.98
C LEU A 139 -11.19 18.37 0.66
N LEU A 140 -10.23 18.40 -0.24
CA LEU A 140 -10.27 17.72 -1.53
C LEU A 140 -9.69 16.30 -1.41
N PRO A 141 -10.03 15.40 -2.34
CA PRO A 141 -9.37 14.10 -2.42
C PRO A 141 -7.88 14.23 -2.69
N GLU A 142 -7.09 13.41 -2.04
CA GLU A 142 -5.72 13.18 -2.43
C GLU A 142 -5.69 12.44 -3.76
N ARG A 143 -4.78 12.82 -4.63
CA ARG A 143 -4.62 12.21 -5.97
C ARG A 143 -3.18 11.86 -6.20
N LEU A 144 -2.94 10.70 -6.81
CA LEU A 144 -1.60 10.32 -7.22
C LEU A 144 -1.62 9.62 -8.59
N TRP A 145 -0.60 9.88 -9.37
CA TRP A 145 -0.26 9.13 -10.57
C TRP A 145 0.93 8.23 -10.27
N ASN A 146 0.82 6.99 -10.70
CA ASN A 146 1.89 6.02 -10.63
C ASN A 146 2.25 5.55 -12.04
N TYR A 147 3.54 5.59 -12.37
CA TYR A 147 4.12 5.11 -13.61
C TYR A 147 5.16 4.06 -13.29
N GLU A 148 5.08 2.92 -13.93
CA GLU A 148 5.99 1.80 -13.71
C GLU A 148 6.50 1.21 -15.01
N LEU A 149 7.78 0.82 -15.01
CA LEU A 149 8.41 0.06 -16.07
C LEU A 149 9.17 -1.09 -15.43
N SER A 150 8.71 -2.31 -15.70
CA SER A 150 9.29 -3.52 -15.12
C SER A 150 9.85 -4.43 -16.20
N TYR A 151 11.05 -4.96 -15.96
CA TYR A 151 11.65 -6.03 -16.74
C TYR A 151 11.93 -7.21 -15.84
N SER A 152 11.63 -8.41 -16.30
CA SER A 152 12.00 -9.65 -15.59
C SER A 152 12.38 -10.76 -16.56
N GLN A 153 13.27 -11.64 -16.12
CA GLN A 153 13.70 -12.77 -16.94
C GLN A 153 14.03 -13.99 -16.08
N ARG A 154 13.76 -15.17 -16.65
CA ARG A 154 14.23 -16.44 -16.11
C ARG A 154 15.30 -17.01 -17.00
N LEU A 155 16.44 -17.34 -16.40
CA LEU A 155 17.62 -17.92 -17.05
C LEU A 155 17.93 -19.29 -16.46
N LEU A 156 18.95 -19.96 -17.03
CA LEU A 156 19.45 -21.24 -16.56
C LEU A 156 18.34 -22.31 -16.40
N LYS A 157 17.48 -22.42 -17.43
CA LYS A 157 16.31 -23.34 -17.43
C LYS A 157 15.34 -23.07 -16.26
N GLY A 158 15.18 -21.79 -15.88
CA GLY A 158 14.26 -21.33 -14.85
C GLY A 158 14.82 -21.37 -13.41
N THR A 159 16.07 -21.78 -13.20
CA THR A 159 16.69 -21.81 -11.87
C THR A 159 17.13 -20.44 -11.38
N PHE A 160 17.39 -19.51 -12.30
CA PHE A 160 17.75 -18.13 -11.97
C PHE A 160 16.70 -17.17 -12.49
N TYR A 161 16.18 -16.33 -11.60
CA TYR A 161 15.23 -15.26 -11.90
C TYR A 161 15.81 -13.94 -11.44
N TYR A 162 15.61 -12.90 -12.23
CA TYR A 162 15.84 -11.52 -11.82
C TYR A 162 14.73 -10.61 -12.36
N GLY A 163 14.47 -9.55 -11.64
CA GLY A 163 13.54 -8.49 -12.01
C GLY A 163 14.11 -7.12 -11.66
N VAL A 164 13.73 -6.12 -12.42
CA VAL A 164 13.98 -4.70 -12.15
C VAL A 164 12.70 -3.94 -12.41
N ASN A 165 12.33 -3.07 -11.48
CA ASN A 165 11.19 -2.17 -11.59
C ASN A 165 11.67 -0.73 -11.40
N LEU A 166 11.30 0.15 -12.31
CA LEU A 166 11.48 1.60 -12.19
C LEU A 166 10.10 2.20 -11.97
N PHE A 167 9.99 3.14 -11.05
CA PHE A 167 8.72 3.79 -10.76
C PHE A 167 8.88 5.29 -10.57
N TYR A 168 7.81 6.01 -10.88
CA TYR A 168 7.63 7.43 -10.61
C TYR A 168 6.22 7.66 -10.09
N ILE A 169 6.12 8.32 -8.94
CA ILE A 169 4.86 8.63 -8.26
C ILE A 169 4.78 10.14 -8.10
N ASN A 170 3.69 10.72 -8.61
CA ASN A 170 3.40 12.14 -8.46
C ASN A 170 2.01 12.32 -7.85
N GLY A 171 1.91 13.02 -6.73
CA GLY A 171 0.67 13.19 -5.98
C GLY A 171 0.42 14.63 -5.57
N ASP A 172 -0.85 15.01 -5.65
CA ASP A 172 -1.37 16.32 -5.29
C ASP A 172 -2.41 16.23 -4.20
N ASN A 173 -2.66 17.37 -3.55
CA ASN A 173 -3.69 17.53 -2.52
C ASN A 173 -3.50 16.60 -1.31
N MET A 174 -2.27 16.17 -1.01
CA MET A 174 -2.01 15.37 0.18
C MET A 174 -2.48 16.10 1.42
N ILE A 175 -3.27 15.43 2.24
CA ILE A 175 -3.84 16.00 3.46
C ILE A 175 -2.76 16.01 4.53
N GLN A 176 -2.44 17.21 5.00
CA GLN A 176 -1.48 17.43 6.07
C GLN A 176 -2.13 18.16 7.22
N THR A 177 -1.75 17.81 8.45
CA THR A 177 -2.15 18.54 9.64
C THR A 177 -1.13 19.62 9.93
N ILE A 178 -1.53 20.86 9.76
CA ILE A 178 -0.73 22.05 10.15
C ILE A 178 -1.22 22.59 11.48
N ARG A 179 -0.45 23.48 12.11
CA ARG A 179 -0.87 24.22 13.31
C ARG A 179 -1.19 25.66 12.95
N THR A 180 -2.45 26.05 13.14
CA THR A 180 -2.91 27.43 12.98
C THR A 180 -3.40 27.91 14.34
N ASP A 181 -2.78 28.98 14.86
CA ASP A 181 -3.06 29.51 16.20
C ASP A 181 -2.98 28.44 17.32
N GLY A 182 -1.98 27.54 17.20
CA GLY A 182 -1.75 26.45 18.13
C GLY A 182 -2.73 25.27 18.02
N ARG A 183 -3.71 25.32 17.12
CA ARG A 183 -4.71 24.25 16.88
C ARG A 183 -4.40 23.46 15.62
N PRO A 184 -4.63 22.16 15.62
CA PRO A 184 -4.45 21.32 14.43
C PRO A 184 -5.54 21.62 13.39
N LEU A 185 -5.14 21.85 12.14
CA LEU A 185 -6.02 22.03 10.98
C LEU A 185 -5.54 21.14 9.84
N ASN A 186 -6.44 20.35 9.26
CA ASN A 186 -6.14 19.58 8.06
C ASN A 186 -6.30 20.43 6.81
N VAL A 187 -5.33 20.38 5.91
CA VAL A 187 -5.28 21.14 4.66
C VAL A 187 -4.69 20.30 3.53
N ASN A 188 -5.07 20.59 2.29
CA ASN A 188 -4.55 19.95 1.08
C ASN A 188 -3.30 20.68 0.56
N THR A 189 -2.23 20.70 1.30
CA THR A 189 -0.98 21.39 0.91
C THR A 189 0.16 20.45 0.59
N GLY A 190 0.00 19.15 0.91
CA GLY A 190 1.02 18.15 0.69
C GLY A 190 1.17 17.79 -0.79
N LYS A 191 2.43 17.50 -1.16
CA LYS A 191 2.79 16.92 -2.46
C LYS A 191 3.63 15.67 -2.24
N VAL A 192 3.54 14.76 -3.17
CA VAL A 192 4.40 13.58 -3.25
C VAL A 192 5.02 13.57 -4.63
N GLU A 193 6.34 13.55 -4.67
CA GLU A 193 7.10 13.35 -5.89
C GLU A 193 8.24 12.40 -5.58
N ASN A 194 8.02 11.14 -5.90
CA ASN A 194 8.92 10.05 -5.57
C ASN A 194 9.28 9.27 -6.82
N TRP A 195 10.54 8.88 -6.94
CA TRP A 195 10.95 7.92 -7.95
C TRP A 195 11.98 6.97 -7.38
N GLY A 196 12.12 5.83 -8.02
CA GLY A 196 13.05 4.84 -7.53
C GLY A 196 13.18 3.64 -8.43
N ALA A 197 13.97 2.71 -7.94
CA ALA A 197 14.22 1.45 -8.59
C ALA A 197 14.19 0.32 -7.57
N GLU A 198 13.63 -0.81 -7.99
CA GLU A 198 13.63 -2.05 -7.24
C GLU A 198 14.28 -3.14 -8.09
N ALA A 199 15.02 -4.01 -7.44
CA ALA A 199 15.59 -5.19 -8.07
C ALA A 199 15.35 -6.40 -7.19
N ASP A 200 15.02 -7.53 -7.81
CA ASP A 200 14.82 -8.80 -7.13
C ASP A 200 15.55 -9.94 -7.85
N ILE A 201 16.07 -10.87 -7.07
CA ILE A 201 16.81 -12.04 -7.54
C ILE A 201 16.32 -13.26 -6.76
N ALA A 202 16.11 -14.36 -7.47
CA ALA A 202 15.90 -15.68 -6.89
C ALA A 202 16.75 -16.72 -7.65
N TYR A 203 17.60 -17.46 -6.94
CA TYR A 203 18.48 -18.42 -7.52
C TYR A 203 18.43 -19.77 -6.81
N HIS A 204 17.99 -20.77 -7.51
CA HIS A 204 18.07 -22.17 -7.07
C HIS A 204 19.47 -22.72 -7.44
N ILE A 205 20.47 -22.47 -6.59
CA ILE A 205 21.86 -22.92 -6.77
C ILE A 205 21.90 -24.47 -6.85
N HIS A 206 21.03 -25.10 -6.07
CA HIS A 206 20.88 -26.55 -5.99
C HIS A 206 19.41 -26.86 -5.64
N PRO A 207 18.85 -28.04 -5.93
CA PRO A 207 17.47 -28.40 -5.52
C PRO A 207 17.16 -28.22 -4.02
N MET A 208 18.20 -28.24 -3.17
CA MET A 208 18.07 -28.02 -1.73
C MET A 208 18.32 -26.56 -1.31
N TRP A 209 18.92 -25.72 -2.14
CA TRP A 209 19.36 -24.38 -1.78
C TRP A 209 18.75 -23.33 -2.68
N ARG A 210 18.13 -22.33 -2.06
CA ARG A 210 17.59 -21.14 -2.73
C ARG A 210 18.18 -19.89 -2.10
N LEU A 211 18.73 -19.04 -2.92
CA LEU A 211 19.14 -17.68 -2.58
C LEU A 211 18.07 -16.70 -3.04
N THR A 212 17.74 -15.70 -2.23
CA THR A 212 16.89 -14.57 -2.60
C THR A 212 17.55 -13.26 -2.19
N ALA A 213 17.42 -12.25 -3.03
CA ALA A 213 17.84 -10.89 -2.71
C ALA A 213 16.84 -9.88 -3.28
N ASN A 214 16.53 -8.85 -2.53
CA ASN A 214 15.71 -7.73 -2.96
C ASN A 214 16.39 -6.43 -2.55
N TYR A 215 16.40 -5.47 -3.44
CA TYR A 215 16.91 -4.14 -3.18
C TYR A 215 15.88 -3.11 -3.64
N SER A 216 15.64 -2.09 -2.85
CA SER A 216 14.79 -0.95 -3.18
C SER A 216 15.55 0.33 -2.88
N TRP A 217 15.54 1.22 -3.84
CA TRP A 217 16.00 2.60 -3.73
C TRP A 217 14.83 3.54 -4.00
N LEU A 218 14.64 4.52 -3.11
CA LEU A 218 13.59 5.51 -3.17
C LEU A 218 14.21 6.90 -3.02
N HIS A 219 13.97 7.76 -4.00
CA HIS A 219 14.21 9.19 -3.87
C HIS A 219 12.87 9.91 -3.63
N MET A 220 12.86 10.82 -2.67
CA MET A 220 11.69 11.61 -2.30
C MET A 220 12.06 13.10 -2.37
N GLU A 221 11.36 13.86 -3.23
CA GLU A 221 11.50 15.31 -3.25
C GLU A 221 10.94 15.95 -1.95
N HIS A 222 9.90 15.32 -1.42
CA HIS A 222 9.31 15.66 -0.14
C HIS A 222 9.40 14.43 0.78
N PRO A 223 10.35 14.41 1.73
CA PRO A 223 10.55 13.27 2.60
C PRO A 223 9.31 12.90 3.41
N LEU A 224 9.05 11.59 3.51
CA LEU A 224 7.94 11.03 4.27
C LEU A 224 8.47 10.22 5.47
N ILE A 225 7.83 10.38 6.62
CA ILE A 225 8.13 9.59 7.82
C ILE A 225 7.86 8.10 7.52
N ALA A 226 8.70 7.24 8.07
CA ALA A 226 8.66 5.79 7.93
C ALA A 226 8.95 5.25 6.51
N ALA A 227 9.45 6.09 5.60
CA ALA A 227 9.91 5.68 4.28
C ALA A 227 11.45 5.67 4.24
N PRO A 228 12.11 4.52 3.99
CA PRO A 228 13.56 4.44 3.86
C PRO A 228 14.02 4.79 2.44
N GLU A 229 15.18 5.43 2.32
CA GLU A 229 15.84 5.67 1.03
C GLU A 229 16.37 4.38 0.40
N HIS A 230 16.89 3.46 1.23
CA HIS A 230 17.40 2.18 0.77
C HIS A 230 16.94 1.04 1.67
N LYS A 231 16.56 -0.06 1.05
CA LYS A 231 16.23 -1.30 1.74
C LYS A 231 16.82 -2.49 0.97
N LEU A 232 17.65 -3.26 1.63
CA LEU A 232 18.23 -4.49 1.10
C LEU A 232 17.77 -5.67 1.94
N TYR A 233 17.30 -6.70 1.29
CA TYR A 233 17.10 -8.01 1.91
C TYR A 233 17.90 -9.06 1.16
N THR A 234 18.51 -9.98 1.88
CA THR A 234 19.12 -11.19 1.33
C THR A 234 18.79 -12.37 2.23
N GLY A 235 18.47 -13.50 1.63
CA GLY A 235 18.07 -14.71 2.35
C GLY A 235 18.56 -15.98 1.67
N ILE A 236 18.79 -16.99 2.48
CA ILE A 236 19.16 -18.35 2.04
C ILE A 236 18.19 -19.34 2.67
N ASP A 237 17.58 -20.15 1.84
CA ASP A 237 16.74 -21.27 2.24
C ASP A 237 17.42 -22.60 1.92
N PHE A 238 17.40 -23.50 2.88
CA PHE A 238 17.82 -24.89 2.72
C PHE A 238 16.63 -25.82 3.03
N THR A 239 16.35 -26.75 2.12
CA THR A 239 15.30 -27.76 2.34
C THR A 239 15.81 -29.13 1.90
N GLN A 240 15.86 -30.06 2.83
CA GLN A 240 16.22 -31.44 2.54
C GLN A 240 15.35 -32.43 3.31
N LYS A 241 14.57 -33.25 2.60
CA LYS A 241 13.67 -34.25 3.19
C LYS A 241 12.73 -33.64 4.24
N LYS A 242 13.02 -33.88 5.53
CA LYS A 242 12.22 -33.41 6.68
C LYS A 242 12.72 -32.10 7.27
N TRP A 243 13.91 -31.62 6.87
CA TRP A 243 14.55 -30.44 7.40
C TRP A 243 14.31 -29.23 6.52
N SER A 244 14.04 -28.09 7.12
CA SER A 244 14.06 -26.80 6.45
C SER A 244 14.71 -25.77 7.36
N PHE A 245 15.67 -25.03 6.81
CA PHE A 245 16.35 -23.93 7.47
C PHE A 245 16.26 -22.71 6.57
N SER A 246 16.01 -21.54 7.15
CA SER A 246 16.09 -20.27 6.44
C SER A 246 16.75 -19.23 7.32
N THR A 247 17.57 -18.40 6.71
CA THR A 247 18.15 -17.23 7.34
C THR A 247 18.07 -16.05 6.38
N GLY A 248 17.90 -14.85 6.91
CA GLY A 248 17.83 -13.66 6.10
C GLY A 248 18.28 -12.44 6.89
N ILE A 249 18.91 -11.52 6.17
CA ILE A 249 19.38 -10.23 6.68
C ILE A 249 18.60 -9.15 5.93
N GLN A 250 18.04 -8.20 6.68
CA GLN A 250 17.45 -6.98 6.16
C GLN A 250 18.25 -5.79 6.65
N TYR A 251 18.73 -4.98 5.74
CA TYR A 251 19.41 -3.72 6.01
C TYR A 251 18.56 -2.56 5.48
N VAL A 252 18.28 -1.60 6.35
CA VAL A 252 17.51 -0.40 6.06
C VAL A 252 18.37 0.81 6.39
N THR A 253 18.46 1.75 5.46
CA THR A 253 19.19 3.00 5.65
C THR A 253 18.42 4.18 5.12
N GLY A 254 18.65 5.35 5.70
CA GLY A 254 17.92 6.56 5.37
C GLY A 254 16.43 6.52 5.74
N LEU A 255 16.06 5.79 6.80
CA LEU A 255 14.69 5.76 7.29
C LEU A 255 14.37 7.08 8.00
N TYR A 256 13.47 7.87 7.42
CA TYR A 256 13.03 9.12 8.05
C TYR A 256 12.16 8.84 9.27
N THR A 257 12.63 9.27 10.44
CA THR A 257 11.90 9.20 11.71
C THR A 257 11.30 10.53 12.13
N ALA A 258 11.79 11.63 11.56
CA ALA A 258 11.21 12.97 11.62
C ALA A 258 11.58 13.75 10.35
N VAL A 259 10.68 14.66 9.93
CA VAL A 259 10.89 15.54 8.77
C VAL A 259 10.79 17.03 9.12
N ASP A 260 10.15 17.38 10.24
CA ASP A 260 9.98 18.75 10.73
C ASP A 260 10.14 18.77 12.28
N PRO A 261 10.81 19.77 12.91
CA PRO A 261 11.53 20.90 12.30
C PRO A 261 12.90 20.56 11.73
N GLN A 262 13.41 19.33 11.96
CA GLN A 262 14.68 18.82 11.44
C GLN A 262 14.53 17.39 11.00
N GLU A 263 15.07 17.07 9.83
CA GLU A 263 15.13 15.69 9.34
C GLU A 263 15.98 14.82 10.25
N LYS A 264 15.43 13.68 10.63
CA LYS A 264 16.15 12.63 11.34
C LYS A 264 16.03 11.33 10.57
N LYS A 265 17.16 10.66 10.38
CA LYS A 265 17.24 9.37 9.70
C LYS A 265 17.84 8.33 10.61
N GLU A 266 17.35 7.11 10.49
CA GLU A 266 17.87 5.95 11.20
C GLU A 266 18.27 4.85 10.21
N ASN A 267 19.24 4.03 10.65
CA ASN A 267 19.69 2.86 9.93
C ASN A 267 19.66 1.68 10.88
N PHE A 268 19.21 0.54 10.40
CA PHE A 268 19.20 -0.68 11.20
C PHE A 268 19.39 -1.94 10.36
N LEU A 269 19.81 -3.00 11.04
CA LEU A 269 19.98 -4.31 10.46
C LEU A 269 19.19 -5.32 11.28
N LEU A 270 18.37 -6.13 10.61
CA LEU A 270 17.62 -7.23 11.19
C LEU A 270 18.16 -8.55 10.65
N TRP A 271 18.39 -9.49 11.51
CA TRP A 271 18.74 -10.85 11.16
C TRP A 271 17.69 -11.83 11.67
N ASN A 272 17.23 -12.69 10.79
CA ASN A 272 16.21 -13.70 11.07
C ASN A 272 16.78 -15.10 10.83
N LEU A 273 16.49 -16.03 11.73
CA LEU A 273 16.81 -17.44 11.59
C LEU A 273 15.56 -18.27 11.88
N ARG A 274 15.29 -19.25 11.02
CA ARG A 274 14.17 -20.18 11.18
C ARG A 274 14.63 -21.59 10.87
N GLY A 275 14.26 -22.54 11.75
CA GLY A 275 14.44 -23.96 11.52
C GLY A 275 13.11 -24.71 11.68
N SER A 276 12.85 -25.70 10.87
CA SER A 276 11.72 -26.61 11.04
C SER A 276 12.07 -28.06 10.70
N TYR A 277 11.47 -28.98 11.44
CA TYR A 277 11.57 -30.41 11.20
C TYR A 277 10.18 -31.02 11.12
N ARG A 278 9.90 -31.75 10.05
CA ARG A 278 8.61 -32.43 9.85
C ARG A 278 8.61 -33.76 10.60
N ILE A 279 7.94 -33.82 11.74
CA ILE A 279 7.84 -35.01 12.59
C ILE A 279 6.91 -36.05 11.97
N LEU A 280 5.71 -35.60 11.52
CA LEU A 280 4.69 -36.46 10.91
C LEU A 280 4.22 -35.85 9.59
N LEU A 281 3.66 -36.64 8.69
CA LEU A 281 3.07 -36.17 7.43
C LEU A 281 1.97 -35.12 7.62
N TYR A 282 1.33 -35.07 8.80
CA TYR A 282 0.19 -34.21 9.11
C TYR A 282 0.45 -33.17 10.20
N CYS A 283 1.63 -33.17 10.86
CA CYS A 283 1.97 -32.19 11.89
C CYS A 283 3.23 -31.41 11.50
N ARG A 284 3.12 -30.09 11.38
CA ARG A 284 4.25 -29.15 11.29
C ARG A 284 4.29 -28.31 12.57
N PRO A 285 5.16 -28.60 13.53
CA PRO A 285 5.42 -27.62 14.59
C PRO A 285 6.14 -26.41 13.96
N VAL A 286 5.50 -25.27 14.03
CA VAL A 286 6.10 -23.98 13.64
C VAL A 286 6.35 -23.20 14.92
N CYS A 287 7.59 -23.17 15.40
CA CYS A 287 7.98 -22.20 16.42
C CYS A 287 8.10 -20.82 15.75
N LYS A 288 7.06 -20.02 15.85
CA LYS A 288 7.18 -18.56 15.67
C LYS A 288 7.62 -17.99 17.02
N ARG A 289 8.82 -17.50 17.10
CA ARG A 289 9.18 -16.57 18.16
C ARG A 289 8.47 -15.27 17.83
N GLY A 290 7.40 -14.99 18.58
CA GLY A 290 6.65 -13.75 18.39
C GLY A 290 7.56 -12.55 18.65
N GLU A 291 7.61 -11.65 17.72
CA GLU A 291 8.04 -10.29 17.98
C GLU A 291 7.07 -9.70 19.00
N SER A 292 7.53 -9.46 20.21
CA SER A 292 6.85 -8.53 21.10
C SER A 292 7.14 -7.13 20.59
N ALA A 293 6.35 -6.67 19.64
CA ALA A 293 6.24 -5.24 19.39
C ALA A 293 5.52 -4.62 20.58
N GLY A 294 6.28 -4.32 21.60
CA GLY A 294 5.90 -3.35 22.60
C GLY A 294 5.96 -1.98 21.94
N THR A 295 4.86 -1.48 21.47
CA THR A 295 4.71 -0.06 21.26
C THR A 295 3.50 0.40 22.06
N THR A 296 3.81 0.86 23.27
CA THR A 296 2.96 1.77 24.01
C THR A 296 3.06 3.14 23.34
N LEU A 297 1.98 3.64 22.83
CA LEU A 297 1.60 5.05 22.82
C LEU A 297 0.09 5.17 22.96
#